data_e9785b415661a431e67a875218fa125c
#
_entry.id   e9785b415661a431e67a875218fa125c
#
_cell.length_a   1.000
_cell.length_b   1.000
_cell.length_c   1.000
_cell.angle_alpha   90.00
_cell.angle_beta   90.00
_cell.angle_gamma   90.00
#
_symmetry.space_group_name_H-M   'P 1'
#
loop_
_entity.id
_entity.type
_entity.pdbx_description
1 polymer ?
#
loop_
_entity_poly.entity_id
_entity_poly.type
_entity_poly.pdbx_seq_one_letter_code
_entity_poly.pdbx_strand_id
1 'polypeptide(L)'
;MKRWISGGVTFLLICVITIITEWYNSNKKEEVYEMYQSGYYDTIEQRSSHVEIERMNLFSPPDNWTKYIIANSCVISVPPTVELRNKDDEYTKQLKNIEWKGFKINDENVVFQQKGLSANQKSAYNTYCRVIVHIQKGKSGDFLNKNEFEELDLNDIHDFQDIAKQSSSGYEIIGNPTVRWIRIEDTYGIETTYIRKGENNLHTCVSSYYFFNNDKMINVILSYRKEDSETWAEDFSNIIKTFKWNH
;
A
#
# COMPACT_ATOMS: atom_id res chain seq x y z
N MET A 1 32.82 0.82 21.12
CA MET A 1 32.07 2.01 21.51
C MET A 1 31.55 2.82 20.30
N LYS A 2 30.96 2.18 19.28
CA LYS A 2 30.49 2.86 18.04
C LYS A 2 29.06 2.47 17.58
N ARG A 3 28.27 1.78 18.40
CA ARG A 3 26.91 1.31 18.01
C ARG A 3 25.72 2.08 18.61
N TRP A 4 25.95 3.07 19.47
CA TRP A 4 24.85 3.83 20.12
C TRP A 4 24.45 5.12 19.41
N ILE A 5 25.25 5.59 18.44
CA ILE A 5 25.00 6.86 17.76
C ILE A 5 23.94 6.71 16.63
N SER A 6 23.80 5.52 16.03
CA SER A 6 22.86 5.35 14.91
C SER A 6 21.39 5.31 15.34
N GLY A 7 21.08 4.75 16.51
CA GLY A 7 19.70 4.70 17.03
C GLY A 7 19.15 6.06 17.42
N GLY A 8 20.00 6.90 18.03
CA GLY A 8 19.60 8.25 18.43
C GLY A 8 19.33 9.19 17.25
N VAL A 9 20.11 9.07 16.19
CA VAL A 9 19.92 9.90 14.97
C VAL A 9 18.64 9.49 14.23
N THR A 10 18.32 8.21 14.15
CA THR A 10 17.10 7.72 13.51
C THR A 10 15.85 8.15 14.31
N PHE A 11 15.90 8.08 15.64
CA PHE A 11 14.81 8.53 16.50
C PHE A 11 14.59 10.05 16.40
N LEU A 12 15.66 10.86 16.39
CA LEU A 12 15.59 12.30 16.19
C LEU A 12 15.00 12.66 14.81
N LEU A 13 15.36 11.93 13.75
CA LEU A 13 14.81 12.15 12.40
C LEU A 13 13.32 11.86 12.34
N ILE A 14 12.85 10.80 12.98
CA ILE A 14 11.42 10.47 13.07
C ILE A 14 10.67 11.56 13.84
N CYS A 15 11.19 12.01 14.98
CA CYS A 15 10.57 13.10 15.75
C CYS A 15 10.51 14.41 14.96
N VAL A 16 11.56 14.75 14.21
CA VAL A 16 11.60 15.97 13.36
C VAL A 16 10.58 15.86 12.22
N ILE A 17 10.46 14.71 11.58
CA ILE A 17 9.46 14.48 10.52
C ILE A 17 8.04 14.61 11.08
N THR A 18 7.77 14.04 12.27
CA THR A 18 6.46 14.14 12.92
C THR A 18 6.11 15.59 13.26
N ILE A 19 7.07 16.35 13.82
CA ILE A 19 6.88 17.76 14.16
C ILE A 19 6.65 18.62 12.91
N ILE A 20 7.40 18.37 11.83
CA ILE A 20 7.22 19.08 10.56
C ILE A 20 5.86 18.77 9.94
N THR A 21 5.41 17.52 10.01
CA THR A 21 4.08 17.13 9.49
C THR A 21 2.94 17.74 10.30
N GLU A 22 3.05 17.76 11.63
CA GLU A 22 2.07 18.41 12.49
C GLU A 22 2.04 19.93 12.29
N TRP A 23 3.21 20.56 12.18
CA TRP A 23 3.31 22.00 11.90
C TRP A 23 2.75 22.35 10.51
N TYR A 24 3.06 21.55 9.48
CA TYR A 24 2.55 21.74 8.12
C TYR A 24 1.01 21.59 8.09
N ASN A 25 0.47 20.56 8.74
CA ASN A 25 -0.97 20.32 8.81
C ASN A 25 -1.70 21.40 9.64
N SER A 26 -1.07 21.95 10.67
CA SER A 26 -1.61 23.06 11.46
C SER A 26 -1.68 24.35 10.64
N ASN A 27 -0.59 24.70 9.94
CA ASN A 27 -0.56 25.88 9.08
C ASN A 27 -1.51 25.77 7.89
N LYS A 28 -1.66 24.57 7.29
CA LYS A 28 -2.61 24.33 6.20
C LYS A 28 -4.06 24.50 6.69
N LYS A 29 -4.37 24.11 7.93
CA LYS A 29 -5.70 24.34 8.53
C LYS A 29 -5.98 25.83 8.78
N GLU A 30 -5.00 26.58 9.18
CA GLU A 30 -5.13 28.03 9.40
C GLU A 30 -5.32 28.77 8.07
N GLU A 31 -4.54 28.48 7.05
CA GLU A 31 -4.70 29.01 5.69
C GLU A 31 -6.07 28.70 5.09
N VAL A 32 -6.54 27.47 5.23
CA VAL A 32 -7.88 27.06 4.80
C VAL A 32 -8.97 27.78 5.57
N TYR A 33 -8.81 27.97 6.88
CA TYR A 33 -9.77 28.69 7.70
C TYR A 33 -9.87 30.18 7.34
N GLU A 34 -8.73 30.85 7.09
CA GLU A 34 -8.68 32.23 6.61
C GLU A 34 -9.31 32.38 5.20
N MET A 35 -9.07 31.41 4.32
CA MET A 35 -9.69 31.39 2.99
C MET A 35 -11.22 31.19 3.07
N TYR A 36 -11.74 30.37 4.00
CA TYR A 36 -13.17 30.25 4.28
C TYR A 36 -13.77 31.56 4.79
N GLN A 37 -13.07 32.30 5.64
CA GLN A 37 -13.52 33.58 6.16
C GLN A 37 -13.50 34.71 5.11
N SER A 38 -12.63 34.60 4.11
CA SER A 38 -12.49 35.65 3.06
C SER A 38 -13.52 35.56 1.93
N GLY A 39 -14.42 34.57 1.94
CA GLY A 39 -15.41 34.36 0.88
C GLY A 39 -14.82 33.98 -0.48
N TYR A 40 -13.52 33.61 -0.51
CA TYR A 40 -12.82 33.28 -1.75
C TYR A 40 -13.34 32.00 -2.41
N TYR A 41 -14.05 31.15 -1.65
CA TYR A 41 -14.59 29.89 -2.17
C TYR A 41 -15.94 29.99 -2.88
N ASP A 42 -16.64 31.14 -2.80
CA ASP A 42 -17.99 31.32 -3.41
C ASP A 42 -17.93 31.48 -4.95
N THR A 43 -16.76 31.58 -5.57
CA THR A 43 -16.64 31.83 -7.02
C THR A 43 -15.94 30.73 -7.82
N ILE A 44 -15.43 29.67 -7.17
CA ILE A 44 -14.98 28.49 -7.89
C ILE A 44 -16.21 27.56 -8.00
N GLU A 45 -16.85 27.53 -9.19
CA GLU A 45 -17.75 26.44 -9.52
C GLU A 45 -17.04 25.13 -9.16
N GLN A 46 -17.42 24.55 -8.03
CA GLN A 46 -17.07 23.18 -7.68
C GLN A 46 -17.68 22.28 -8.76
N ARG A 47 -16.98 22.08 -9.85
CA ARG A 47 -17.15 20.86 -10.61
C ARG A 47 -16.65 19.75 -9.69
N SER A 48 -17.56 19.23 -8.86
CA SER A 48 -17.38 17.97 -8.18
C SER A 48 -17.15 16.95 -9.28
N SER A 49 -15.87 16.65 -9.55
CA SER A 49 -15.57 15.49 -10.36
C SER A 49 -15.88 14.29 -9.46
N HIS A 50 -17.10 13.77 -9.58
CA HIS A 50 -17.47 12.50 -8.94
C HIS A 50 -16.48 11.45 -9.40
N VAL A 51 -15.68 10.94 -8.50
CA VAL A 51 -14.84 9.79 -8.77
C VAL A 51 -15.72 8.56 -8.56
N GLU A 52 -16.08 7.92 -9.66
CA GLU A 52 -16.90 6.71 -9.62
C GLU A 52 -16.18 5.59 -8.87
N ILE A 53 -16.94 4.86 -8.03
CA ILE A 53 -16.39 3.70 -7.30
C ILE A 53 -16.21 2.53 -8.26
N GLU A 54 -14.99 2.09 -8.46
CA GLU A 54 -14.70 0.89 -9.21
C GLU A 54 -15.01 -0.36 -8.36
N ARG A 55 -16.04 -1.11 -8.75
CA ARG A 55 -16.44 -2.35 -8.07
C ARG A 55 -15.62 -3.52 -8.59
N MET A 56 -14.82 -4.12 -7.72
CA MET A 56 -14.01 -5.29 -8.02
C MET A 56 -14.71 -6.55 -7.50
N ASN A 57 -14.90 -7.53 -8.39
CA ASN A 57 -15.44 -8.83 -7.97
C ASN A 57 -14.41 -9.57 -7.09
N LEU A 58 -14.89 -10.18 -6.01
CA LEU A 58 -14.06 -11.05 -5.20
C LEU A 58 -13.47 -12.17 -6.07
N PHE A 59 -12.20 -12.44 -5.89
CA PHE A 59 -11.53 -13.58 -6.51
C PHE A 59 -11.47 -14.75 -5.54
N SER A 60 -11.96 -15.90 -5.97
CA SER A 60 -11.82 -17.16 -5.26
C SER A 60 -10.54 -17.84 -5.71
N PRO A 61 -9.47 -17.80 -4.90
CA PRO A 61 -8.19 -18.34 -5.31
C PRO A 61 -8.27 -19.87 -5.50
N PRO A 62 -7.55 -20.43 -6.49
CA PRO A 62 -7.39 -21.88 -6.63
C PRO A 62 -6.70 -22.49 -5.38
N ASP A 63 -6.84 -23.80 -5.19
CA ASP A 63 -6.29 -24.54 -4.04
C ASP A 63 -4.76 -24.44 -3.91
N ASN A 64 -4.06 -24.16 -5.00
CA ASN A 64 -2.61 -24.00 -5.01
C ASN A 64 -2.13 -22.60 -4.57
N TRP A 65 -3.04 -21.66 -4.32
CA TRP A 65 -2.69 -20.36 -3.74
C TRP A 65 -2.53 -20.47 -2.23
N THR A 66 -1.58 -19.74 -1.69
CA THR A 66 -1.32 -19.73 -0.25
C THR A 66 -2.00 -18.55 0.41
N LYS A 67 -2.84 -18.83 1.40
CA LYS A 67 -3.55 -17.84 2.22
C LYS A 67 -2.67 -17.41 3.39
N TYR A 68 -2.56 -16.09 3.60
CA TYR A 68 -1.83 -15.47 4.70
C TYR A 68 -2.76 -14.60 5.56
N ILE A 69 -2.64 -14.76 6.88
CA ILE A 69 -3.24 -13.88 7.87
C ILE A 69 -2.13 -13.01 8.43
N ILE A 70 -2.17 -11.70 8.19
CA ILE A 70 -1.08 -10.77 8.51
C ILE A 70 -1.47 -9.92 9.73
N ALA A 71 -0.63 -9.99 10.77
CA ALA A 71 -0.75 -9.28 12.05
C ALA A 71 -2.17 -9.32 12.68
N ASN A 72 -2.91 -10.39 12.47
CA ASN A 72 -4.34 -10.51 12.83
C ASN A 72 -5.23 -9.40 12.28
N SER A 73 -4.82 -8.70 11.25
CA SER A 73 -5.53 -7.52 10.72
C SER A 73 -6.13 -7.75 9.36
N CYS A 74 -5.46 -8.49 8.48
CA CYS A 74 -6.00 -8.80 7.16
C CYS A 74 -5.63 -10.19 6.67
N VAL A 75 -6.32 -10.58 5.62
CA VAL A 75 -6.09 -11.83 4.89
C VAL A 75 -5.83 -11.48 3.44
N ILE A 76 -4.78 -12.06 2.86
CA ILE A 76 -4.52 -12.08 1.42
C ILE A 76 -4.14 -13.48 0.97
N SER A 77 -4.36 -13.79 -0.30
CA SER A 77 -3.85 -15.03 -0.91
C SER A 77 -2.88 -14.66 -2.02
N VAL A 78 -1.80 -15.45 -2.13
CA VAL A 78 -0.79 -15.25 -3.17
C VAL A 78 -0.58 -16.52 -3.99
N PRO A 79 -0.28 -16.40 -5.31
CA PRO A 79 -0.06 -17.55 -6.18
C PRO A 79 1.24 -18.28 -5.84
N PRO A 80 1.42 -19.54 -6.30
CA PRO A 80 2.62 -20.33 -6.08
C PRO A 80 3.88 -19.76 -6.77
N THR A 81 3.71 -18.77 -7.65
CA THR A 81 4.80 -18.03 -8.31
C THR A 81 5.44 -16.98 -7.42
N VAL A 82 4.82 -16.69 -6.27
CA VAL A 82 5.24 -15.68 -5.29
C VAL A 82 5.60 -16.39 -3.99
N GLU A 83 6.67 -15.94 -3.33
CA GLU A 83 7.13 -16.45 -2.03
C GLU A 83 7.26 -15.34 -1.01
N LEU A 84 7.10 -15.67 0.27
CA LEU A 84 7.41 -14.76 1.37
C LEU A 84 8.91 -14.49 1.40
N ARG A 85 9.31 -13.21 1.44
CA ARG A 85 10.70 -12.83 1.59
C ARG A 85 11.16 -13.09 3.03
N ASN A 86 12.11 -14.02 3.19
CA ASN A 86 12.68 -14.33 4.49
C ASN A 86 13.61 -13.21 4.98
N LYS A 87 13.35 -12.79 6.23
CA LYS A 87 14.35 -12.03 7.00
C LYS A 87 15.30 -12.97 7.76
N ASP A 88 14.85 -14.19 8.12
CA ASP A 88 15.61 -15.20 8.86
C ASP A 88 15.14 -16.63 8.55
N ASP A 89 16.07 -17.55 8.39
CA ASP A 89 15.81 -18.99 8.10
C ASP A 89 14.97 -19.70 9.18
N GLU A 90 15.03 -19.24 10.42
CA GLU A 90 14.30 -19.82 11.53
C GLU A 90 12.79 -19.60 11.47
N TYR A 91 12.36 -18.46 10.93
CA TYR A 91 10.95 -18.12 10.75
C TYR A 91 10.26 -19.02 9.71
N THR A 92 10.97 -19.39 8.66
CA THR A 92 10.45 -20.28 7.61
C THR A 92 10.23 -21.71 8.14
N LYS A 93 11.05 -22.17 9.09
CA LYS A 93 10.89 -23.49 9.71
C LYS A 93 9.64 -23.58 10.58
N GLN A 94 9.28 -22.50 11.27
CA GLN A 94 8.05 -22.41 12.05
C GLN A 94 6.79 -22.37 11.18
N LEU A 95 6.86 -21.76 9.99
CA LEU A 95 5.73 -21.68 9.05
C LEU A 95 5.40 -23.03 8.41
N LYS A 96 6.37 -23.93 8.23
CA LYS A 96 6.17 -25.27 7.64
C LYS A 96 5.32 -26.21 8.50
N ASN A 97 5.13 -25.91 9.78
CA ASN A 97 4.40 -26.74 10.71
C ASN A 97 2.92 -26.36 10.89
N ILE A 98 2.40 -25.37 10.12
CA ILE A 98 1.01 -24.89 10.25
C ILE A 98 0.26 -25.16 8.94
N GLU A 99 -0.02 -26.43 8.66
CA GLU A 99 -0.55 -26.86 7.35
C GLU A 99 -2.05 -26.63 7.10
N TRP A 100 -2.87 -26.15 8.07
CA TRP A 100 -4.33 -26.30 7.91
C TRP A 100 -5.19 -25.03 7.92
N LYS A 101 -4.68 -23.83 8.23
CA LYS A 101 -5.54 -22.62 8.34
C LYS A 101 -4.99 -21.34 7.69
N GLY A 102 -4.02 -21.45 6.82
CA GLY A 102 -3.28 -20.29 6.30
C GLY A 102 -2.12 -19.91 7.23
N PHE A 103 -1.13 -19.24 6.67
CA PHE A 103 0.04 -18.80 7.43
C PHE A 103 -0.28 -17.54 8.20
N LYS A 104 -0.01 -17.54 9.51
CA LYS A 104 -0.14 -16.36 10.34
C LYS A 104 1.20 -15.65 10.48
N ILE A 105 1.25 -14.40 10.08
CA ILE A 105 2.43 -13.54 10.19
C ILE A 105 2.12 -12.45 11.19
N ASN A 106 2.95 -12.32 12.24
CA ASN A 106 2.76 -11.30 13.27
C ASN A 106 3.45 -9.96 12.94
N ASP A 107 4.22 -9.90 11.86
CA ASP A 107 4.90 -8.69 11.43
C ASP A 107 3.89 -7.73 10.74
N GLU A 108 4.00 -6.44 11.02
CA GLU A 108 3.21 -5.36 10.42
C GLU A 108 3.76 -4.93 9.05
N ASN A 109 4.96 -5.41 8.69
CA ASN A 109 5.60 -5.18 7.41
C ASN A 109 5.98 -6.51 6.77
N VAL A 110 5.20 -6.95 5.82
CA VAL A 110 5.38 -8.22 5.12
C VAL A 110 5.71 -7.97 3.67
N VAL A 111 6.72 -8.67 3.17
CA VAL A 111 7.16 -8.56 1.77
C VAL A 111 7.14 -9.94 1.13
N PHE A 112 6.45 -10.04 0.00
CA PHE A 112 6.54 -11.18 -0.89
C PHE A 112 7.31 -10.79 -2.17
N GLN A 113 7.89 -11.78 -2.81
CA GLN A 113 8.72 -11.61 -3.99
C GLN A 113 8.54 -12.80 -4.95
N GLN A 114 9.11 -12.71 -6.16
CA GLN A 114 9.11 -13.85 -7.09
C GLN A 114 9.77 -15.07 -6.44
N LYS A 115 9.16 -16.24 -6.66
CA LYS A 115 9.62 -17.50 -6.11
C LYS A 115 11.04 -17.86 -6.58
N GLY A 116 11.82 -18.43 -5.67
CA GLY A 116 13.18 -18.86 -5.92
C GLY A 116 14.24 -17.79 -5.66
N LEU A 117 13.85 -16.54 -5.39
CA LEU A 117 14.79 -15.47 -5.10
C LEU A 117 15.50 -15.69 -3.74
N SER A 118 14.76 -16.14 -2.72
CA SER A 118 15.35 -16.50 -1.41
C SER A 118 16.35 -17.66 -1.49
N ALA A 119 16.15 -18.55 -2.46
CA ALA A 119 17.06 -19.67 -2.72
C ALA A 119 18.17 -19.34 -3.74
N ASN A 120 18.32 -18.07 -4.13
CA ASN A 120 19.30 -17.61 -5.13
C ASN A 120 19.21 -18.36 -6.49
N GLN A 121 18.01 -18.79 -6.89
CA GLN A 121 17.81 -19.43 -8.18
C GLN A 121 18.02 -18.42 -9.30
N LYS A 122 18.90 -18.75 -10.27
CA LYS A 122 19.26 -17.83 -11.36
C LYS A 122 18.05 -17.36 -12.18
N SER A 123 17.07 -18.22 -12.40
CA SER A 123 15.84 -17.89 -13.13
C SER A 123 15.00 -16.81 -12.42
N ALA A 124 15.05 -16.73 -11.09
CA ALA A 124 14.31 -15.73 -10.33
C ALA A 124 14.82 -14.29 -10.55
N TYR A 125 16.03 -14.11 -11.06
CA TYR A 125 16.59 -12.79 -11.37
C TYR A 125 16.16 -12.25 -12.74
N ASN A 126 15.53 -13.08 -13.58
CA ASN A 126 15.08 -12.66 -14.90
C ASN A 126 13.80 -11.83 -14.85
N THR A 127 13.11 -11.82 -13.74
CA THR A 127 11.86 -11.08 -13.54
C THR A 127 11.89 -10.33 -12.20
N TYR A 128 10.98 -9.39 -12.04
CA TYR A 128 10.85 -8.64 -10.78
C TYR A 128 9.39 -8.48 -10.40
N CYS A 129 9.07 -8.86 -9.18
CA CYS A 129 7.82 -8.51 -8.54
C CYS A 129 7.98 -8.31 -7.03
N ARG A 130 7.10 -7.51 -6.43
CA ARG A 130 6.95 -7.33 -4.98
C ARG A 130 5.48 -7.16 -4.63
N VAL A 131 5.10 -7.83 -3.56
CA VAL A 131 3.85 -7.55 -2.83
C VAL A 131 4.27 -7.13 -1.43
N ILE A 132 3.94 -5.92 -1.03
CA ILE A 132 4.27 -5.40 0.30
C ILE A 132 2.95 -5.14 1.00
N VAL A 133 2.79 -5.66 2.22
CA VAL A 133 1.68 -5.35 3.11
C VAL A 133 2.24 -4.60 4.30
N HIS A 134 1.81 -3.36 4.44
CA HIS A 134 2.17 -2.50 5.56
C HIS A 134 0.91 -2.18 6.36
N ILE A 135 0.97 -2.42 7.68
CA ILE A 135 -0.12 -2.16 8.61
C ILE A 135 0.30 -1.03 9.55
N GLN A 136 -0.45 0.04 9.51
CA GLN A 136 -0.31 1.15 10.45
C GLN A 136 -1.44 1.08 11.47
N LYS A 137 -1.10 1.10 12.76
CA LYS A 137 -2.04 1.16 13.87
C LYS A 137 -2.09 2.57 14.44
N GLY A 138 -3.27 3.03 14.76
CA GLY A 138 -3.55 4.30 15.39
C GLY A 138 -4.48 4.13 16.59
N LYS A 139 -5.05 5.23 17.03
CA LYS A 139 -6.13 5.24 18.00
C LYS A 139 -7.48 5.10 17.28
N SER A 140 -8.53 4.78 18.03
CA SER A 140 -9.89 4.79 17.50
C SER A 140 -10.23 6.15 16.88
N GLY A 141 -10.64 6.15 15.63
CA GLY A 141 -10.97 7.34 14.85
C GLY A 141 -9.83 7.95 14.03
N ASP A 142 -8.58 7.46 14.18
CA ASP A 142 -7.44 7.98 13.40
C ASP A 142 -7.56 7.64 11.92
N PHE A 143 -8.21 6.50 11.59
CA PHE A 143 -8.38 6.02 10.22
C PHE A 143 -9.86 5.80 9.91
N LEU A 144 -10.56 6.87 9.55
CA LEU A 144 -11.97 6.80 9.18
C LEU A 144 -12.14 6.09 7.82
N ASN A 145 -13.11 5.18 7.78
CA ASN A 145 -13.51 4.56 6.52
C ASN A 145 -14.30 5.55 5.67
N LYS A 146 -13.91 5.68 4.40
CA LYS A 146 -14.83 6.17 3.38
C LYS A 146 -15.83 5.05 3.05
N ASN A 147 -17.06 5.43 2.75
CA ASN A 147 -18.14 4.50 2.45
C ASN A 147 -18.88 4.93 1.17
N GLU A 148 -19.94 4.22 0.81
CA GLU A 148 -20.67 4.47 -0.44
C GLU A 148 -21.28 5.88 -0.56
N PHE A 149 -21.46 6.58 0.55
CA PHE A 149 -22.04 7.91 0.62
C PHE A 149 -21.00 9.04 0.68
N GLU A 150 -19.73 8.66 0.80
CA GLU A 150 -18.61 9.59 0.83
C GLU A 150 -17.87 9.56 -0.51
N GLU A 151 -17.65 10.72 -1.09
CA GLU A 151 -16.97 10.85 -2.37
C GLU A 151 -15.48 11.18 -2.15
N LEU A 152 -14.62 10.72 -3.05
CA LEU A 152 -13.27 11.26 -3.16
C LEU A 152 -13.36 12.64 -3.80
N ASP A 153 -12.92 13.65 -3.09
CA ASP A 153 -12.80 15.00 -3.63
C ASP A 153 -11.43 15.23 -4.30
N LEU A 154 -11.25 16.38 -4.91
CA LEU A 154 -9.99 16.73 -5.57
C LEU A 154 -8.81 16.82 -4.60
N ASN A 155 -9.05 17.18 -3.34
CA ASN A 155 -8.00 17.24 -2.33
C ASN A 155 -7.54 15.83 -1.95
N ASP A 156 -8.49 14.91 -1.73
CA ASP A 156 -8.17 13.49 -1.52
C ASP A 156 -7.29 12.96 -2.66
N ILE A 157 -7.66 13.25 -3.91
CA ILE A 157 -6.90 12.80 -5.09
C ILE A 157 -5.49 13.38 -5.06
N HIS A 158 -5.33 14.67 -4.81
CA HIS A 158 -4.02 15.31 -4.74
C HIS A 158 -3.17 14.75 -3.60
N ASP A 159 -3.76 14.54 -2.42
CA ASP A 159 -3.05 13.99 -1.27
C ASP A 159 -2.51 12.58 -1.57
N PHE A 160 -3.30 11.72 -2.20
CA PHE A 160 -2.84 10.39 -2.61
C PHE A 160 -1.82 10.42 -3.76
N GLN A 161 -1.92 11.38 -4.68
CA GLN A 161 -0.88 11.59 -5.69
C GLN A 161 0.45 12.01 -5.04
N ASP A 162 0.41 12.88 -4.05
CA ASP A 162 1.60 13.35 -3.34
C ASP A 162 2.20 12.24 -2.44
N ILE A 163 1.37 11.44 -1.78
CA ILE A 163 1.81 10.22 -1.08
C ILE A 163 2.55 9.29 -2.04
N ALA A 164 2.03 9.07 -3.25
CA ALA A 164 2.69 8.23 -4.25
C ALA A 164 4.06 8.80 -4.65
N LYS A 165 4.16 10.11 -4.89
CA LYS A 165 5.43 10.79 -5.23
C LYS A 165 6.45 10.65 -4.09
N GLN A 166 6.03 10.85 -2.84
CA GLN A 166 6.89 10.69 -1.66
C GLN A 166 7.33 9.24 -1.46
N SER A 167 6.42 8.29 -1.68
CA SER A 167 6.68 6.85 -1.52
C SER A 167 7.57 6.27 -2.62
N SER A 168 7.79 6.98 -3.71
CA SER A 168 8.62 6.52 -4.82
C SER A 168 10.10 6.39 -4.44
N SER A 169 10.50 6.79 -3.22
CA SER A 169 11.86 6.66 -2.68
C SER A 169 12.93 7.30 -3.55
N GLY A 170 12.62 8.46 -4.15
CA GLY A 170 13.53 9.21 -5.01
C GLY A 170 13.57 8.74 -6.46
N TYR A 171 12.79 7.72 -6.84
CA TYR A 171 12.62 7.37 -8.24
C TYR A 171 11.68 8.35 -8.95
N GLU A 172 12.02 8.69 -10.19
CA GLU A 172 11.19 9.52 -11.05
C GLU A 172 9.86 8.80 -11.38
N ILE A 173 8.74 9.46 -11.14
CA ILE A 173 7.42 8.98 -11.59
C ILE A 173 7.15 9.50 -12.99
N ILE A 174 6.73 8.61 -13.88
CA ILE A 174 6.37 8.94 -15.25
C ILE A 174 4.88 9.33 -15.28
N GLY A 175 4.63 10.59 -15.60
CA GLY A 175 3.28 11.15 -15.59
C GLY A 175 2.75 11.42 -14.18
N ASN A 176 1.44 11.61 -14.07
CA ASN A 176 0.78 11.77 -12.77
C ASN A 176 0.24 10.44 -12.28
N PRO A 177 0.34 10.14 -10.97
CA PRO A 177 -0.35 9.01 -10.38
C PRO A 177 -1.86 9.08 -10.62
N THR A 178 -2.47 7.97 -10.95
CA THR A 178 -3.92 7.85 -11.05
C THR A 178 -4.46 7.39 -9.72
N VAL A 179 -5.49 8.06 -9.22
CA VAL A 179 -6.17 7.72 -7.96
C VAL A 179 -7.59 7.25 -8.29
N ARG A 180 -8.00 6.12 -7.72
CA ARG A 180 -9.33 5.55 -7.91
C ARG A 180 -9.91 5.14 -6.57
N TRP A 181 -11.22 5.28 -6.44
CA TRP A 181 -11.95 4.71 -5.33
C TRP A 181 -12.43 3.32 -5.71
N ILE A 182 -12.10 2.33 -4.89
CA ILE A 182 -12.39 0.93 -5.17
C ILE A 182 -13.28 0.32 -4.07
N ARG A 183 -14.03 -0.71 -4.45
CA ARG A 183 -14.80 -1.54 -3.53
C ARG A 183 -14.60 -3.02 -3.87
N ILE A 184 -14.18 -3.80 -2.87
CA ILE A 184 -14.09 -5.27 -2.93
C ILE A 184 -15.08 -5.83 -1.92
N GLU A 185 -16.19 -6.44 -2.38
CA GLU A 185 -17.34 -6.79 -1.52
C GLU A 185 -17.79 -5.58 -0.69
N ASP A 186 -17.66 -5.66 0.65
CA ASP A 186 -18.01 -4.60 1.59
C ASP A 186 -16.81 -3.75 2.04
N THR A 187 -15.64 -3.97 1.45
CA THR A 187 -14.42 -3.25 1.79
C THR A 187 -14.15 -2.15 0.79
N TYR A 188 -14.16 -0.91 1.27
CA TYR A 188 -13.79 0.26 0.48
C TYR A 188 -12.31 0.56 0.63
N GLY A 189 -11.70 1.02 -0.44
CA GLY A 189 -10.30 1.39 -0.45
C GLY A 189 -9.97 2.41 -1.52
N ILE A 190 -8.77 2.94 -1.45
CA ILE A 190 -8.24 3.87 -2.44
C ILE A 190 -7.08 3.19 -3.15
N GLU A 191 -7.14 3.15 -4.47
CA GLU A 191 -6.05 2.69 -5.31
C GLU A 191 -5.29 3.86 -5.88
N THR A 192 -3.97 3.80 -5.81
CA THR A 192 -3.08 4.74 -6.49
C THR A 192 -2.14 3.97 -7.40
N THR A 193 -2.16 4.26 -8.71
CA THR A 193 -1.32 3.59 -9.69
C THR A 193 -0.36 4.57 -10.36
N TYR A 194 0.87 4.13 -10.57
CA TYR A 194 1.88 4.92 -11.27
C TYR A 194 2.98 4.04 -11.87
N ILE A 195 3.74 4.61 -12.77
CA ILE A 195 4.95 4.01 -13.31
C ILE A 195 6.14 4.80 -12.78
N ARG A 196 7.11 4.12 -12.19
CA ARG A 196 8.38 4.72 -11.81
C ARG A 196 9.50 4.26 -12.71
N LYS A 197 10.44 5.17 -12.99
CA LYS A 197 11.66 4.87 -13.71
C LYS A 197 12.71 4.40 -12.72
N GLY A 198 13.18 3.18 -12.90
CA GLY A 198 14.26 2.60 -12.11
C GLY A 198 15.64 2.83 -12.76
N GLU A 199 16.65 2.16 -12.22
CA GLU A 199 17.99 2.15 -12.81
C GLU A 199 17.96 1.51 -14.19
N ASN A 200 18.89 1.92 -15.06
CA ASN A 200 19.03 1.41 -16.43
C ASN A 200 17.76 1.59 -17.31
N ASN A 201 16.96 2.62 -17.06
CA ASN A 201 15.70 2.88 -17.76
C ASN A 201 14.64 1.77 -17.63
N LEU A 202 14.78 0.87 -16.67
CA LEU A 202 13.75 -0.12 -16.39
C LEU A 202 12.53 0.57 -15.74
N HIS A 203 11.36 0.27 -16.24
CA HIS A 203 10.12 0.81 -15.72
C HIS A 203 9.47 -0.18 -14.75
N THR A 204 8.93 0.33 -13.65
CA THR A 204 8.18 -0.48 -12.68
C THR A 204 6.77 0.05 -12.57
N CYS A 205 5.78 -0.80 -12.86
CA CYS A 205 4.39 -0.55 -12.54
C CYS A 205 4.18 -0.72 -11.04
N VAL A 206 3.49 0.23 -10.41
CA VAL A 206 3.18 0.20 -8.98
C VAL A 206 1.70 0.49 -8.80
N SER A 207 1.03 -0.34 -8.00
CA SER A 207 -0.33 -0.13 -7.52
C SER A 207 -0.33 -0.21 -6.00
N SER A 208 -0.75 0.85 -5.34
CA SER A 208 -0.88 0.94 -3.89
C SER A 208 -2.35 1.00 -3.52
N TYR A 209 -2.78 0.11 -2.63
CA TYR A 209 -4.16 0.01 -2.16
C TYR A 209 -4.21 0.35 -0.68
N TYR A 210 -5.02 1.33 -0.32
CA TYR A 210 -5.18 1.80 1.05
C TYR A 210 -6.56 1.41 1.56
N PHE A 211 -6.60 0.61 2.62
CA PHE A 211 -7.81 0.18 3.31
C PHE A 211 -7.80 0.74 4.72
N PHE A 212 -8.94 1.28 5.15
CA PHE A 212 -9.06 1.97 6.42
C PHE A 212 -10.10 1.27 7.29
N ASN A 213 -9.83 1.17 8.59
CA ASN A 213 -10.77 0.63 9.56
C ASN A 213 -10.51 1.24 10.94
N ASN A 214 -11.14 2.38 11.21
CA ASN A 214 -11.16 3.08 12.49
C ASN A 214 -9.78 3.29 13.16
N ASP A 215 -9.11 2.23 13.60
CA ASP A 215 -7.83 2.25 14.29
C ASP A 215 -6.66 1.70 13.44
N LYS A 216 -6.92 1.35 12.19
CA LYS A 216 -5.92 0.74 11.30
C LYS A 216 -6.01 1.23 9.87
N MET A 217 -4.86 1.39 9.27
CA MET A 217 -4.70 1.52 7.84
C MET A 217 -3.83 0.36 7.33
N ILE A 218 -4.28 -0.29 6.27
CA ILE A 218 -3.50 -1.31 5.58
C ILE A 218 -3.17 -0.81 4.19
N ASN A 219 -1.89 -0.73 3.89
CA ASN A 219 -1.40 -0.42 2.55
C ASN A 219 -0.84 -1.70 1.91
N VAL A 220 -1.46 -2.12 0.81
CA VAL A 220 -0.99 -3.23 -0.01
C VAL A 220 -0.37 -2.65 -1.27
N ILE A 221 0.94 -2.81 -1.43
CA ILE A 221 1.70 -2.30 -2.57
C ILE A 221 2.06 -3.47 -3.48
N LEU A 222 1.62 -3.42 -4.70
CA LEU A 222 1.92 -4.37 -5.75
C LEU A 222 2.85 -3.69 -6.77
N SER A 223 3.99 -4.31 -7.06
CA SER A 223 4.92 -3.73 -8.03
C SER A 223 5.62 -4.80 -8.85
N TYR A 224 5.71 -4.59 -10.16
CA TYR A 224 6.42 -5.47 -11.08
C TYR A 224 7.07 -4.67 -12.19
N ARG A 225 8.08 -5.24 -12.83
CA ARG A 225 8.73 -4.63 -14.00
C ARG A 225 7.72 -4.58 -15.14
N LYS A 226 7.63 -3.44 -15.81
CA LYS A 226 6.64 -3.23 -16.89
C LYS A 226 6.78 -4.26 -18.02
N GLU A 227 7.99 -4.65 -18.33
CA GLU A 227 8.31 -5.66 -19.34
C GLU A 227 7.83 -7.06 -18.93
N ASP A 228 7.63 -7.30 -17.62
CA ASP A 228 7.14 -8.59 -17.07
C ASP A 228 5.62 -8.58 -16.88
N SER A 229 4.89 -7.61 -17.44
CA SER A 229 3.44 -7.43 -17.23
C SER A 229 2.61 -8.66 -17.60
N GLU A 230 2.97 -9.37 -18.69
CA GLU A 230 2.30 -10.61 -19.10
C GLU A 230 2.40 -11.72 -18.02
N THR A 231 3.45 -11.67 -17.21
CA THR A 231 3.66 -12.65 -16.12
C THR A 231 2.90 -12.28 -14.85
N TRP A 232 2.82 -10.97 -14.51
CA TRP A 232 2.42 -10.54 -13.17
C TRP A 232 1.10 -9.79 -13.09
N ALA A 233 0.65 -9.14 -14.17
CA ALA A 233 -0.48 -8.20 -14.08
C ALA A 233 -1.78 -8.89 -13.65
N GLU A 234 -2.07 -10.08 -14.18
CA GLU A 234 -3.27 -10.85 -13.83
C GLU A 234 -3.22 -11.36 -12.39
N ASP A 235 -2.10 -12.01 -12.00
CA ASP A 235 -1.91 -12.50 -10.64
C ASP A 235 -2.04 -11.37 -9.62
N PHE A 236 -1.47 -10.21 -9.90
CA PHE A 236 -1.53 -9.05 -9.00
C PHE A 236 -2.92 -8.46 -8.88
N SER A 237 -3.63 -8.34 -10.00
CA SER A 237 -5.05 -7.98 -9.99
C SER A 237 -5.90 -8.97 -9.18
N ASN A 238 -5.55 -10.24 -9.20
CA ASN A 238 -6.26 -11.28 -8.45
C ASN A 238 -5.84 -11.29 -6.96
N ILE A 239 -4.57 -11.05 -6.61
CA ILE A 239 -4.12 -10.94 -5.23
C ILE A 239 -4.95 -9.92 -4.47
N ILE A 240 -5.10 -8.71 -4.99
CA ILE A 240 -5.83 -7.65 -4.27
C ILE A 240 -7.32 -8.01 -4.09
N LYS A 241 -7.93 -8.70 -5.04
CA LYS A 241 -9.31 -9.16 -4.96
C LYS A 241 -9.53 -10.28 -3.91
N THR A 242 -8.46 -10.81 -3.31
CA THR A 242 -8.55 -11.73 -2.15
C THR A 242 -8.49 -11.02 -0.81
N PHE A 243 -8.28 -9.71 -0.81
CA PHE A 243 -8.16 -8.94 0.42
C PHE A 243 -9.43 -9.02 1.26
N LYS A 244 -9.25 -9.30 2.56
CA LYS A 244 -10.33 -9.26 3.55
C LYS A 244 -9.78 -8.76 4.88
N TRP A 245 -10.60 -8.00 5.61
CA TRP A 245 -10.33 -7.73 7.01
C TRP A 245 -10.38 -9.04 7.82
N ASN A 246 -9.49 -9.18 8.78
CA ASN A 246 -9.51 -10.26 9.74
C ASN A 246 -10.11 -9.71 11.06
N HIS A 247 -11.38 -10.03 11.27
CA HIS A 247 -12.15 -9.62 12.46
C HIS A 247 -11.91 -10.56 13.64
#